data_9dd2a79a1b9dbdf1cdc97c7cf5031e8c
#
_entry.id   9dd2a79a1b9dbdf1cdc97c7cf5031e8c
#
_cell.length_a   1.000
_cell.length_b   1.000
_cell.length_c   1.000
_cell.angle_alpha   90.00
_cell.angle_beta   90.00
_cell.angle_gamma   90.00
#
_symmetry.space_group_name_H-M   'P 1'
#
loop_
_entity.id
_entity.type
_entity.pdbx_description
1 polymer ?
#
loop_
_entity_poly.entity_id
_entity_poly.type
_entity_poly.pdbx_seq_one_letter_code
_entity_poly.pdbx_strand_id
1 'polypeptide(L)'
;MVWFYCEVCIKMKDFILNANAPNGELHTKWENYKKTLNKLSSEEANQYKVIIIGTGLAGASAAATLAEKGFNIHAFSYHESPRRAHSIAAQGGINAAKNYKKDGDSVMRLFYDTIKGGDFRSREDNVYRLAELSANIIDQCVAQGVPFAREYGGLLDNRSFGGVQVSRTFYSRGQTGQQLLLGAYSALSRQTNAGKVTFYPRHDMLDIVTVDGKAKGVVTRNLLDGKVEAHSADIVILATGGYSNVYYLSTNA
;
A
#
# COMPACT_ATOMS: atom_id res chain seq x y z
N MET A 1 -14.28 -7.59 -43.73
CA MET A 1 -14.33 -7.63 -42.26
C MET A 1 -13.38 -8.73 -41.83
N VAL A 2 -12.10 -8.37 -41.55
CA VAL A 2 -11.03 -9.33 -41.20
C VAL A 2 -10.93 -9.36 -39.71
N TRP A 3 -11.25 -10.49 -39.09
CA TRP A 3 -11.07 -10.72 -37.66
C TRP A 3 -9.60 -11.03 -37.39
N PHE A 4 -8.86 -10.07 -36.83
CA PHE A 4 -7.57 -10.35 -36.21
C PHE A 4 -7.84 -11.08 -34.88
N TYR A 5 -7.69 -12.39 -34.87
CA TYR A 5 -7.55 -13.15 -33.64
C TYR A 5 -6.19 -12.83 -33.06
N CYS A 6 -6.18 -12.02 -32.00
CA CYS A 6 -4.97 -11.72 -31.26
C CYS A 6 -4.58 -12.98 -30.45
N GLU A 7 -3.44 -13.59 -30.77
CA GLU A 7 -2.90 -14.75 -30.03
C GLU A 7 -2.75 -14.50 -28.53
N VAL A 8 -2.68 -13.23 -28.11
CA VAL A 8 -2.65 -12.83 -26.70
C VAL A 8 -3.96 -13.18 -25.98
N CYS A 9 -5.10 -13.17 -26.68
CA CYS A 9 -6.40 -13.54 -26.08
C CYS A 9 -6.55 -15.05 -25.81
N ILE A 10 -5.78 -15.89 -26.50
CA ILE A 10 -5.87 -17.36 -26.36
C ILE A 10 -5.06 -17.82 -25.12
N LYS A 11 -3.96 -17.13 -24.81
CA LYS A 11 -3.15 -17.43 -23.60
C LYS A 11 -3.78 -16.96 -22.27
N MET A 12 -4.80 -16.10 -22.31
CA MET A 12 -5.50 -15.67 -21.09
C MET A 12 -6.46 -16.71 -20.50
N LYS A 13 -6.81 -17.77 -21.23
CA LYS A 13 -7.73 -18.80 -20.71
C LYS A 13 -7.15 -19.67 -19.59
N ASP A 14 -5.83 -19.73 -19.46
CA ASP A 14 -5.16 -20.51 -18.40
C ASP A 14 -4.58 -19.64 -17.27
N PHE A 15 -4.89 -18.34 -17.28
CA PHE A 15 -4.43 -17.44 -16.22
C PHE A 15 -5.41 -17.51 -15.05
N ILE A 16 -5.18 -18.46 -14.15
CA ILE A 16 -5.86 -18.49 -12.85
C ILE A 16 -5.33 -17.29 -12.06
N LEU A 17 -6.13 -16.23 -11.98
CA LEU A 17 -5.88 -15.08 -11.11
C LEU A 17 -5.99 -15.55 -9.65
N ASN A 18 -4.94 -16.22 -9.17
CA ASN A 18 -4.84 -16.58 -7.78
C ASN A 18 -4.42 -15.35 -6.97
N ALA A 19 -5.29 -14.92 -6.04
CA ALA A 19 -4.98 -13.82 -5.13
C ALA A 19 -3.94 -14.18 -4.06
N ASN A 20 -3.49 -15.44 -4.00
CA ASN A 20 -2.69 -15.99 -2.89
C ASN A 20 -3.34 -15.71 -1.52
N ALA A 21 -4.66 -15.60 -1.49
CA ALA A 21 -5.40 -15.47 -0.25
C ALA A 21 -5.45 -16.85 0.45
N PRO A 22 -5.30 -16.90 1.79
CA PRO A 22 -5.38 -18.15 2.51
C PRO A 22 -6.79 -18.75 2.43
N ASN A 23 -6.87 -20.08 2.48
CA ASN A 23 -8.12 -20.82 2.53
C ASN A 23 -8.77 -20.72 3.92
N GLY A 24 -10.10 -20.92 3.98
CA GLY A 24 -10.87 -20.93 5.21
C GLY A 24 -11.93 -19.85 5.28
N GLU A 25 -12.60 -19.76 6.41
CA GLU A 25 -13.63 -18.77 6.66
C GLU A 25 -13.07 -17.35 6.70
N LEU A 26 -13.79 -16.39 6.12
CA LEU A 26 -13.36 -15.02 5.90
C LEU A 26 -12.80 -14.35 7.18
N HIS A 27 -13.48 -14.52 8.30
CA HIS A 27 -13.12 -13.85 9.56
C HIS A 27 -11.98 -14.51 10.36
N THR A 28 -11.52 -15.70 9.96
CA THR A 28 -10.44 -16.41 10.70
C THR A 28 -9.24 -16.74 9.82
N LYS A 29 -9.39 -16.75 8.49
CA LYS A 29 -8.35 -17.24 7.56
C LYS A 29 -7.00 -16.53 7.71
N TRP A 30 -7.00 -15.20 7.87
CA TRP A 30 -5.75 -14.44 7.98
C TRP A 30 -5.02 -14.69 9.31
N GLU A 31 -5.76 -14.79 10.42
CA GLU A 31 -5.16 -15.12 11.71
C GLU A 31 -4.65 -16.56 11.75
N ASN A 32 -5.37 -17.51 11.14
CA ASN A 32 -4.92 -18.88 11.02
C ASN A 32 -3.67 -18.98 10.13
N TYR A 33 -3.65 -18.29 8.99
CA TYR A 33 -2.48 -18.22 8.12
C TYR A 33 -1.27 -17.63 8.85
N LYS A 34 -1.44 -16.55 9.58
CA LYS A 34 -0.38 -15.91 10.37
C LYS A 34 0.27 -16.86 11.38
N LYS A 35 -0.51 -17.79 11.96
CA LYS A 35 0.02 -18.81 12.88
C LYS A 35 0.92 -19.84 12.19
N THR A 36 0.79 -20.02 10.87
CA THR A 36 1.63 -20.94 10.09
C THR A 36 2.93 -20.31 9.62
N LEU A 37 3.09 -19.00 9.72
CA LEU A 37 4.28 -18.28 9.27
C LEU A 37 5.39 -18.35 10.31
N ASN A 38 6.60 -18.65 9.85
CA ASN A 38 7.79 -18.50 10.67
C ASN A 38 8.14 -17.03 10.83
N LYS A 39 8.48 -16.65 12.05
CA LYS A 39 9.00 -15.31 12.33
C LYS A 39 10.48 -15.27 12.03
N LEU A 40 10.89 -14.33 11.18
CA LEU A 40 12.30 -14.06 10.95
C LEU A 40 12.84 -13.15 12.07
N SER A 41 14.06 -13.41 12.52
CA SER A 41 14.84 -12.44 13.28
C SER A 41 15.26 -11.27 12.38
N SER A 42 15.70 -10.16 12.97
CA SER A 42 16.22 -9.03 12.17
C SER A 42 17.50 -9.39 11.41
N GLU A 43 18.31 -10.31 11.94
CA GLU A 43 19.52 -10.79 11.28
C GLU A 43 19.19 -11.65 10.05
N GLU A 44 18.22 -12.54 10.17
CA GLU A 44 17.74 -13.33 9.04
C GLU A 44 17.05 -12.43 8.00
N ALA A 45 16.26 -11.44 8.43
CA ALA A 45 15.60 -10.49 7.54
C ALA A 45 16.59 -9.68 6.70
N ASN A 46 17.76 -9.33 7.25
CA ASN A 46 18.79 -8.57 6.54
C ASN A 46 19.41 -9.31 5.33
N GLN A 47 19.26 -10.63 5.28
CA GLN A 47 19.70 -11.42 4.13
C GLN A 47 18.80 -11.25 2.90
N TYR A 48 17.56 -10.76 3.09
CA TYR A 48 16.59 -10.55 2.03
C TYR A 48 16.63 -9.13 1.51
N LYS A 49 16.84 -9.00 0.21
CA LYS A 49 16.77 -7.74 -0.52
C LYS A 49 15.36 -7.54 -1.05
N VAL A 50 14.72 -6.43 -0.63
CA VAL A 50 13.37 -6.06 -1.06
C VAL A 50 13.43 -4.82 -1.93
N ILE A 51 12.92 -4.91 -3.14
CA ILE A 51 12.71 -3.76 -4.02
C ILE A 51 11.28 -3.25 -3.86
N ILE A 52 11.13 -1.95 -3.69
CA ILE A 52 9.83 -1.26 -3.62
C ILE A 52 9.75 -0.21 -4.74
N ILE A 53 8.77 -0.36 -5.62
CA ILE A 53 8.52 0.55 -6.74
C ILE A 53 7.38 1.48 -6.38
N GLY A 54 7.71 2.76 -6.28
CA GLY A 54 6.81 3.82 -5.84
C GLY A 54 6.97 4.13 -4.35
N THR A 55 7.10 5.40 -4.03
CA THR A 55 7.32 5.91 -2.66
C THR A 55 6.22 6.87 -2.23
N GLY A 56 5.01 6.67 -2.75
CA GLY A 56 3.79 7.27 -2.19
C GLY A 56 3.50 6.71 -0.80
N LEU A 57 2.31 6.97 -0.27
CA LEU A 57 1.93 6.55 1.08
C LEU A 57 2.16 5.05 1.32
N ALA A 58 1.73 4.19 0.40
CA ALA A 58 1.87 2.74 0.52
C ALA A 58 3.35 2.30 0.51
N GLY A 59 4.12 2.75 -0.50
CA GLY A 59 5.51 2.33 -0.66
C GLY A 59 6.43 2.90 0.42
N ALA A 60 6.26 4.16 0.81
CA ALA A 60 7.04 4.77 1.89
C ALA A 60 6.77 4.09 3.24
N SER A 61 5.50 3.77 3.54
CA SER A 61 5.13 3.04 4.76
C SER A 61 5.69 1.61 4.75
N ALA A 62 5.61 0.90 3.62
CA ALA A 62 6.16 -0.44 3.47
C ALA A 62 7.69 -0.43 3.64
N ALA A 63 8.39 0.50 2.98
CA ALA A 63 9.84 0.63 3.06
C ALA A 63 10.30 0.90 4.50
N ALA A 64 9.67 1.86 5.18
CA ALA A 64 10.00 2.19 6.56
C ALA A 64 9.77 0.99 7.49
N THR A 65 8.60 0.35 7.39
CA THR A 65 8.24 -0.78 8.26
C THR A 65 9.14 -1.99 8.05
N LEU A 66 9.46 -2.34 6.81
CA LEU A 66 10.32 -3.47 6.51
C LEU A 66 11.78 -3.20 6.94
N ALA A 67 12.26 -1.96 6.73
CA ALA A 67 13.59 -1.55 7.20
C ALA A 67 13.71 -1.60 8.73
N GLU A 68 12.66 -1.21 9.47
CA GLU A 68 12.58 -1.34 10.94
C GLU A 68 12.67 -2.81 11.38
N LYS A 69 12.16 -3.73 10.56
CA LYS A 69 12.23 -5.18 10.81
C LYS A 69 13.55 -5.83 10.38
N GLY A 70 14.47 -5.07 9.80
CA GLY A 70 15.81 -5.52 9.44
C GLY A 70 16.03 -5.89 7.98
N PHE A 71 15.02 -5.80 7.10
CA PHE A 71 15.17 -6.09 5.67
C PHE A 71 16.08 -5.05 4.98
N ASN A 72 16.83 -5.50 3.96
CA ASN A 72 17.60 -4.63 3.08
C ASN A 72 16.69 -4.05 1.98
N ILE A 73 16.41 -2.75 2.03
CA ILE A 73 15.39 -2.11 1.20
C ILE A 73 16.01 -1.24 0.12
N HIS A 74 15.55 -1.42 -1.13
CA HIS A 74 15.83 -0.57 -2.27
C HIS A 74 14.52 0.05 -2.76
N ALA A 75 14.33 1.35 -2.54
CA ALA A 75 13.10 2.07 -2.86
C ALA A 75 13.30 2.98 -4.08
N PHE A 76 12.48 2.77 -5.12
CA PHE A 76 12.54 3.50 -6.38
C PHE A 76 11.38 4.46 -6.52
N SER A 77 11.66 5.67 -6.97
CA SER A 77 10.67 6.70 -7.21
C SER A 77 10.84 7.34 -8.59
N TYR A 78 9.76 7.45 -9.35
CA TYR A 78 9.72 8.22 -10.58
C TYR A 78 10.00 9.70 -10.32
N HIS A 79 9.50 10.22 -9.21
CA HIS A 79 9.73 11.60 -8.79
C HIS A 79 11.02 11.75 -7.96
N GLU A 80 11.51 12.98 -7.89
CA GLU A 80 12.67 13.31 -7.06
C GLU A 80 12.37 13.24 -5.56
N SER A 81 11.11 13.38 -5.18
CA SER A 81 10.66 13.38 -3.79
C SER A 81 9.40 12.55 -3.61
N PRO A 82 9.35 11.68 -2.60
CA PRO A 82 8.13 10.95 -2.24
C PRO A 82 6.92 11.86 -2.00
N ARG A 83 7.13 13.09 -1.57
CA ARG A 83 6.08 14.08 -1.30
C ARG A 83 5.29 14.50 -2.55
N ARG A 84 5.73 14.14 -3.74
CA ARG A 84 5.02 14.42 -5.01
C ARG A 84 4.03 13.33 -5.40
N ALA A 85 3.89 12.29 -4.59
CA ALA A 85 2.92 11.23 -4.82
C ALA A 85 1.48 11.77 -4.71
N HIS A 86 0.57 11.19 -5.49
CA HIS A 86 -0.85 11.61 -5.51
C HIS A 86 -1.54 11.53 -4.14
N SER A 87 -1.05 10.70 -3.22
CA SER A 87 -1.55 10.63 -1.84
C SER A 87 -1.67 12.00 -1.16
N ILE A 88 -0.87 12.99 -1.57
CA ILE A 88 -0.92 14.36 -1.03
C ILE A 88 -2.27 15.05 -1.30
N ALA A 89 -2.99 14.67 -2.34
CA ALA A 89 -4.24 15.29 -2.77
C ALA A 89 -5.47 14.82 -1.98
N ALA A 90 -5.37 13.73 -1.22
CA ALA A 90 -6.47 13.21 -0.40
C ALA A 90 -6.74 14.13 0.81
N GLN A 91 -7.98 14.60 0.97
CA GLN A 91 -8.33 15.64 1.95
C GLN A 91 -9.30 15.16 3.04
N GLY A 92 -10.26 14.29 2.69
CA GLY A 92 -11.42 13.97 3.51
C GLY A 92 -11.11 13.29 4.83
N GLY A 93 -10.27 12.30 4.81
CA GLY A 93 -9.94 11.46 5.95
C GLY A 93 -9.66 10.02 5.57
N ILE A 94 -9.39 9.20 6.57
CA ILE A 94 -9.15 7.77 6.43
C ILE A 94 -10.12 7.01 7.34
N ASN A 95 -10.77 5.98 6.81
CA ASN A 95 -11.72 5.16 7.54
C ASN A 95 -11.03 4.03 8.32
N ALA A 96 -11.42 3.85 9.58
CA ALA A 96 -10.97 2.73 10.40
C ALA A 96 -12.03 2.29 11.41
N ALA A 97 -12.16 0.99 11.60
CA ALA A 97 -13.18 0.38 12.45
C ALA A 97 -12.79 0.41 13.93
N LYS A 98 -12.53 1.61 14.49
CA LYS A 98 -12.19 1.77 15.92
C LYS A 98 -13.40 1.88 16.85
N ASN A 99 -14.57 2.19 16.31
CA ASN A 99 -15.84 2.30 17.05
C ASN A 99 -15.75 3.15 18.34
N TYR A 100 -15.03 4.27 18.30
CA TYR A 100 -14.83 5.11 19.48
C TYR A 100 -16.15 5.72 20.02
N LYS A 101 -17.07 6.07 19.13
CA LYS A 101 -18.37 6.65 19.51
C LYS A 101 -19.43 5.60 19.87
N LYS A 102 -19.10 4.32 19.78
CA LYS A 102 -20.01 3.20 20.06
C LYS A 102 -21.33 3.28 19.28
N ASP A 103 -21.26 3.77 18.03
CA ASP A 103 -22.39 3.96 17.11
C ASP A 103 -22.66 2.75 16.21
N GLY A 104 -22.14 1.57 16.60
CA GLY A 104 -22.38 0.30 15.93
C GLY A 104 -21.41 0.04 14.79
N ASP A 105 -20.25 0.70 14.75
CA ASP A 105 -19.20 0.36 13.79
C ASP A 105 -18.48 -0.94 14.15
N SER A 106 -17.99 -1.63 13.15
CA SER A 106 -17.25 -2.88 13.30
C SER A 106 -16.40 -3.18 12.06
N VAL A 107 -15.46 -4.11 12.20
CA VAL A 107 -14.67 -4.63 11.08
C VAL A 107 -15.58 -5.17 9.96
N MET A 108 -16.61 -5.95 10.31
CA MET A 108 -17.56 -6.50 9.35
C MET A 108 -18.37 -5.41 8.65
N ARG A 109 -18.75 -4.35 9.37
CA ARG A 109 -19.47 -3.22 8.77
C ARG A 109 -18.58 -2.42 7.82
N LEU A 110 -17.34 -2.13 8.19
CA LEU A 110 -16.37 -1.48 7.30
C LEU A 110 -16.11 -2.33 6.05
N PHE A 111 -15.95 -3.64 6.23
CA PHE A 111 -15.80 -4.56 5.12
C PHE A 111 -16.99 -4.51 4.16
N TYR A 112 -18.22 -4.66 4.69
CA TYR A 112 -19.44 -4.64 3.87
C TYR A 112 -19.61 -3.31 3.12
N ASP A 113 -19.44 -2.19 3.81
CA ASP A 113 -19.56 -0.85 3.21
C ASP A 113 -18.53 -0.64 2.09
N THR A 114 -17.31 -1.16 2.27
CA THR A 114 -16.24 -1.09 1.27
C THR A 114 -16.55 -1.95 0.04
N ILE A 115 -17.02 -3.18 0.23
CA ILE A 115 -17.42 -4.08 -0.86
C ILE A 115 -18.59 -3.48 -1.64
N LYS A 116 -19.61 -2.99 -0.93
CA LYS A 116 -20.77 -2.34 -1.54
C LYS A 116 -20.40 -1.06 -2.28
N GLY A 117 -19.56 -0.21 -1.68
CA GLY A 117 -19.08 1.03 -2.30
C GLY A 117 -18.20 0.78 -3.54
N GLY A 118 -17.55 -0.37 -3.61
CA GLY A 118 -16.78 -0.86 -4.77
C GLY A 118 -17.64 -1.63 -5.79
N ASP A 119 -18.96 -1.55 -5.70
CA ASP A 119 -19.91 -2.22 -6.61
C ASP A 119 -19.71 -3.75 -6.67
N PHE A 120 -19.32 -4.34 -5.55
CA PHE A 120 -19.05 -5.79 -5.38
C PHE A 120 -17.98 -6.34 -6.31
N ARG A 121 -17.04 -5.50 -6.77
CA ARG A 121 -15.95 -5.89 -7.69
C ARG A 121 -14.64 -6.19 -6.97
N SER A 122 -14.51 -5.81 -5.71
CA SER A 122 -13.29 -6.00 -4.93
C SER A 122 -13.17 -7.45 -4.44
N ARG A 123 -11.95 -7.90 -4.22
CA ARG A 123 -11.69 -9.21 -3.61
C ARG A 123 -11.99 -9.16 -2.11
N GLU A 124 -12.95 -9.94 -1.67
CA GLU A 124 -13.44 -9.96 -0.30
C GLU A 124 -12.32 -10.23 0.73
N ASP A 125 -11.45 -11.18 0.45
CA ASP A 125 -10.34 -11.53 1.33
C ASP A 125 -9.44 -10.34 1.65
N ASN A 126 -9.08 -9.56 0.61
CA ASN A 126 -8.21 -8.41 0.76
C ASN A 126 -8.91 -7.26 1.49
N VAL A 127 -10.18 -7.03 1.18
CA VAL A 127 -10.97 -5.96 1.81
C VAL A 127 -11.23 -6.29 3.29
N TYR A 128 -11.52 -7.55 3.60
CA TYR A 128 -11.68 -7.97 4.99
C TYR A 128 -10.37 -7.77 5.79
N ARG A 129 -9.23 -8.18 5.22
CA ARG A 129 -7.93 -7.96 5.85
C ARG A 129 -7.62 -6.48 6.06
N LEU A 130 -7.95 -5.63 5.10
CA LEU A 130 -7.82 -4.18 5.26
C LEU A 130 -8.67 -3.66 6.41
N ALA A 131 -9.92 -4.11 6.51
CA ALA A 131 -10.83 -3.71 7.59
C ALA A 131 -10.33 -4.16 8.97
N GLU A 132 -9.79 -5.38 9.08
CA GLU A 132 -9.16 -5.88 10.32
C GLU A 132 -7.98 -5.01 10.76
N LEU A 133 -7.11 -4.64 9.82
CA LEU A 133 -5.90 -3.89 10.11
C LEU A 133 -6.14 -2.39 10.28
N SER A 134 -7.30 -1.89 9.90
CA SER A 134 -7.58 -0.44 9.81
C SER A 134 -7.31 0.30 11.12
N ALA A 135 -7.68 -0.29 12.26
CA ALA A 135 -7.43 0.30 13.57
C ALA A 135 -5.93 0.43 13.87
N ASN A 136 -5.16 -0.61 13.57
CA ASN A 136 -3.70 -0.63 13.79
C ASN A 136 -2.98 0.35 12.85
N ILE A 137 -3.50 0.54 11.64
CA ILE A 137 -2.95 1.52 10.67
C ILE A 137 -3.08 2.94 11.24
N ILE A 138 -4.21 3.30 11.83
CA ILE A 138 -4.36 4.60 12.50
C ILE A 138 -3.35 4.76 13.63
N ASP A 139 -3.17 3.75 14.46
CA ASP A 139 -2.20 3.81 15.58
C ASP A 139 -0.77 3.96 15.07
N GLN A 140 -0.41 3.26 13.99
CA GLN A 140 0.89 3.43 13.33
C GLN A 140 1.07 4.86 12.79
N CYS A 141 0.05 5.43 12.13
CA CYS A 141 0.10 6.79 11.63
C CYS A 141 0.29 7.81 12.76
N VAL A 142 -0.38 7.61 13.90
CA VAL A 142 -0.18 8.44 15.10
C VAL A 142 1.25 8.33 15.60
N ALA A 143 1.80 7.12 15.68
CA ALA A 143 3.19 6.88 16.09
C ALA A 143 4.21 7.52 15.12
N GLN A 144 3.87 7.63 13.85
CA GLN A 144 4.67 8.33 12.83
C GLN A 144 4.55 9.87 12.90
N GLY A 145 3.71 10.40 13.80
CA GLY A 145 3.55 11.83 14.03
C GLY A 145 2.45 12.50 13.19
N VAL A 146 1.52 11.73 12.61
CA VAL A 146 0.38 12.29 11.88
C VAL A 146 -0.54 13.06 12.86
N PRO A 147 -0.78 14.37 12.65
CA PRO A 147 -1.55 15.21 13.56
C PRO A 147 -3.06 15.07 13.29
N PHE A 148 -3.62 13.92 13.56
CA PHE A 148 -5.07 13.75 13.51
C PHE A 148 -5.78 14.70 14.48
N ALA A 149 -6.97 15.15 14.11
CA ALA A 149 -7.83 15.91 14.99
C ALA A 149 -8.12 15.12 16.28
N ARG A 150 -8.22 15.84 17.40
CA ARG A 150 -8.49 15.25 18.72
C ARG A 150 -9.69 15.92 19.35
N GLU A 151 -10.42 15.15 20.13
CA GLU A 151 -11.46 15.64 21.02
C GLU A 151 -10.83 16.33 22.24
N TYR A 152 -11.64 17.07 22.99
CA TYR A 152 -11.20 17.79 24.19
C TYR A 152 -10.51 16.85 25.21
N GLY A 153 -10.97 15.62 25.34
CA GLY A 153 -10.39 14.59 26.20
C GLY A 153 -9.09 13.96 25.69
N GLY A 154 -8.57 14.39 24.52
CA GLY A 154 -7.32 13.92 23.93
C GLY A 154 -7.42 12.66 23.05
N LEU A 155 -8.57 12.01 22.97
CA LEU A 155 -8.81 10.93 22.04
C LEU A 155 -8.83 11.44 20.59
N LEU A 156 -8.55 10.57 19.64
CA LEU A 156 -8.67 10.92 18.22
C LEU A 156 -10.13 11.22 17.89
N ASP A 157 -10.37 12.37 17.27
CA ASP A 157 -11.70 12.68 16.76
C ASP A 157 -11.98 11.92 15.47
N ASN A 158 -13.22 11.49 15.33
CA ASN A 158 -13.71 10.83 14.12
C ASN A 158 -15.12 11.33 13.77
N ARG A 159 -15.46 11.25 12.49
CA ARG A 159 -16.73 11.73 11.99
C ARG A 159 -17.33 10.78 10.96
N SER A 160 -18.62 10.92 10.72
CA SER A 160 -19.29 10.40 9.54
C SER A 160 -18.88 11.26 8.34
N PHE A 161 -18.50 10.64 7.23
CA PHE A 161 -18.08 11.33 6.02
C PHE A 161 -18.33 10.48 4.77
N GLY A 162 -18.68 11.14 3.65
CA GLY A 162 -18.83 10.46 2.36
C GLY A 162 -19.99 9.44 2.29
N GLY A 163 -21.11 9.70 2.99
CA GLY A 163 -22.26 8.81 3.01
C GLY A 163 -22.16 7.66 4.01
N VAL A 164 -21.07 7.54 4.75
CA VAL A 164 -20.92 6.56 5.84
C VAL A 164 -21.77 7.00 7.03
N GLN A 165 -22.65 6.12 7.52
CA GLN A 165 -23.61 6.43 8.57
C GLN A 165 -23.06 6.31 10.00
N VAL A 166 -21.80 5.91 10.15
CA VAL A 166 -21.09 5.75 11.44
C VAL A 166 -19.86 6.64 11.48
N SER A 167 -19.42 6.99 12.67
CA SER A 167 -18.25 7.85 12.88
C SER A 167 -16.97 6.99 12.84
N ARG A 168 -16.40 6.84 11.65
CA ARG A 168 -15.16 6.05 11.45
C ARG A 168 -14.06 6.78 10.69
N THR A 169 -14.31 8.01 10.23
CA THR A 169 -13.35 8.77 9.42
C THR A 169 -12.45 9.62 10.32
N PHE A 170 -11.19 9.26 10.40
CA PHE A 170 -10.14 10.02 11.09
C PHE A 170 -9.54 11.05 10.12
N TYR A 171 -9.27 12.26 10.58
CA TYR A 171 -8.95 13.37 9.69
C TYR A 171 -7.97 14.38 10.29
N SER A 172 -7.30 15.14 9.43
CA SER A 172 -6.42 16.26 9.75
C SER A 172 -6.89 17.53 9.04
N ARG A 173 -8.15 17.92 9.29
CA ARG A 173 -8.79 19.19 8.87
C ARG A 173 -8.44 19.63 7.45
N GLY A 174 -8.78 18.82 6.44
CA GLY A 174 -8.57 19.09 5.02
C GLY A 174 -7.18 18.76 4.48
N GLN A 175 -6.27 18.27 5.30
CA GLN A 175 -4.90 17.93 4.92
C GLN A 175 -4.54 16.46 5.21
N THR A 176 -5.53 15.59 5.30
CA THR A 176 -5.30 14.21 5.80
C THR A 176 -4.29 13.46 4.96
N GLY A 177 -4.44 13.44 3.63
CA GLY A 177 -3.49 12.75 2.75
C GLY A 177 -2.08 13.33 2.81
N GLN A 178 -1.97 14.65 2.85
CA GLN A 178 -0.68 15.34 3.00
C GLN A 178 -0.01 14.93 4.32
N GLN A 179 -0.71 14.94 5.43
CA GLN A 179 -0.15 14.62 6.74
C GLN A 179 0.22 13.12 6.85
N LEU A 180 -0.61 12.23 6.29
CA LEU A 180 -0.28 10.80 6.19
C LEU A 180 1.00 10.58 5.37
N LEU A 181 1.11 11.23 4.21
CA LEU A 181 2.28 11.12 3.34
C LEU A 181 3.54 11.67 4.01
N LEU A 182 3.45 12.82 4.70
CA LEU A 182 4.57 13.39 5.44
C LEU A 182 5.02 12.49 6.61
N GLY A 183 4.07 11.85 7.31
CA GLY A 183 4.39 10.87 8.36
C GLY A 183 5.17 9.67 7.79
N ALA A 184 4.66 9.08 6.71
CA ALA A 184 5.32 7.97 6.02
C ALA A 184 6.69 8.37 5.44
N TYR A 185 6.79 9.57 4.85
CA TYR A 185 8.05 10.11 4.34
C TYR A 185 9.07 10.34 5.45
N SER A 186 8.66 10.87 6.59
CA SER A 186 9.55 11.05 7.75
C SER A 186 10.07 9.72 8.27
N ALA A 187 9.22 8.70 8.33
CA ALA A 187 9.63 7.35 8.71
C ALA A 187 10.63 6.76 7.71
N LEU A 188 10.35 6.88 6.40
CA LEU A 188 11.26 6.46 5.34
C LEU A 188 12.62 7.17 5.44
N SER A 189 12.61 8.50 5.62
CA SER A 189 13.84 9.30 5.71
C SER A 189 14.70 8.89 6.89
N ARG A 190 14.10 8.57 8.04
CA ARG A 190 14.84 8.03 9.19
C ARG A 190 15.58 6.74 8.84
N GLN A 191 14.94 5.82 8.12
CA GLN A 191 15.55 4.55 7.72
C GLN A 191 16.62 4.74 6.64
N THR A 192 16.41 5.70 5.72
CA THR A 192 17.41 6.08 4.72
C THR A 192 18.65 6.68 5.37
N ASN A 193 18.48 7.61 6.31
CA ASN A 193 19.58 8.21 7.05
C ASN A 193 20.34 7.20 7.94
N ALA A 194 19.64 6.17 8.42
CA ALA A 194 20.25 5.06 9.16
C ALA A 194 20.96 4.04 8.26
N GLY A 195 20.98 4.24 6.94
CA GLY A 195 21.61 3.33 5.96
C GLY A 195 20.86 2.04 5.69
N LYS A 196 19.62 1.91 6.19
CA LYS A 196 18.80 0.69 6.02
C LYS A 196 17.95 0.69 4.75
N VAL A 197 17.76 1.85 4.13
CA VAL A 197 17.06 2.03 2.87
C VAL A 197 17.97 2.74 1.88
N THR A 198 18.20 2.12 0.72
CA THR A 198 18.79 2.80 -0.43
C THR A 198 17.68 3.39 -1.27
N PHE A 199 17.65 4.72 -1.40
CA PHE A 199 16.62 5.43 -2.12
C PHE A 199 17.11 5.86 -3.50
N TYR A 200 16.35 5.50 -4.55
CA TYR A 200 16.62 5.80 -5.97
C TYR A 200 15.56 6.77 -6.49
N PRO A 201 15.75 8.10 -6.35
CA PRO A 201 14.84 9.09 -6.94
C PRO A 201 15.05 9.17 -8.44
N ARG A 202 14.03 9.62 -9.19
CA ARG A 202 14.05 9.79 -10.63
C ARG A 202 14.47 8.53 -11.40
N HIS A 203 13.93 7.39 -10.96
CA HIS A 203 14.06 6.11 -11.66
C HIS A 203 12.70 5.63 -12.13
N ASP A 204 12.62 5.35 -13.41
CA ASP A 204 11.46 4.77 -14.07
C ASP A 204 11.63 3.24 -14.12
N MET A 205 10.65 2.49 -13.63
CA MET A 205 10.68 1.03 -13.74
C MET A 205 10.16 0.62 -15.11
N LEU A 206 11.01 -0.06 -15.87
CA LEU A 206 10.71 -0.49 -17.24
C LEU A 206 10.11 -1.90 -17.27
N ASP A 207 10.65 -2.81 -16.45
CA ASP A 207 10.23 -4.22 -16.48
C ASP A 207 10.53 -4.93 -15.16
N ILE A 208 9.85 -6.05 -14.94
CA ILE A 208 10.09 -6.99 -13.83
C ILE A 208 10.85 -8.19 -14.37
N VAL A 209 12.02 -8.43 -13.82
CA VAL A 209 12.79 -9.62 -14.16
C VAL A 209 12.18 -10.84 -13.48
N THR A 210 11.75 -11.82 -14.28
CA THR A 210 11.20 -13.09 -13.80
C THR A 210 12.11 -14.25 -14.19
N VAL A 211 12.33 -15.14 -13.23
CA VAL A 211 13.05 -16.41 -13.45
C VAL A 211 12.19 -17.53 -12.87
N ASP A 212 11.91 -18.54 -13.65
CA ASP A 212 11.04 -19.67 -13.28
C ASP A 212 9.69 -19.21 -12.68
N GLY A 213 9.09 -18.19 -13.30
CA GLY A 213 7.79 -17.63 -12.86
C GLY A 213 7.84 -16.82 -11.56
N LYS A 214 9.03 -16.54 -11.01
CA LYS A 214 9.20 -15.75 -9.78
C LYS A 214 9.88 -14.42 -10.10
N ALA A 215 9.39 -13.33 -9.52
CA ALA A 215 10.06 -12.03 -9.61
C ALA A 215 11.41 -12.10 -8.91
N LYS A 216 12.48 -11.71 -9.61
CA LYS A 216 13.87 -11.74 -9.15
C LYS A 216 14.57 -10.40 -9.23
N GLY A 217 13.86 -9.37 -9.63
CA GLY A 217 14.38 -8.02 -9.72
C GLY A 217 13.57 -7.15 -10.66
N VAL A 218 14.14 -5.99 -10.99
CA VAL A 218 13.54 -5.01 -11.89
C VAL A 218 14.61 -4.42 -12.81
N VAL A 219 14.17 -3.94 -13.98
CA VAL A 219 14.97 -3.08 -14.85
C VAL A 219 14.45 -1.66 -14.70
N THR A 220 15.35 -0.73 -14.45
CA THR A 220 15.02 0.68 -14.28
C THR A 220 15.81 1.56 -15.23
N ARG A 221 15.28 2.73 -15.53
CA ARG A 221 15.96 3.80 -16.26
C ARG A 221 16.13 5.01 -15.34
N ASN A 222 17.35 5.46 -15.18
CA ASN A 222 17.64 6.73 -14.53
C ASN A 222 17.19 7.88 -15.44
N LEU A 223 16.30 8.73 -14.96
CA LEU A 223 15.73 9.83 -15.75
C LEU A 223 16.65 11.05 -15.90
N LEU A 224 17.80 11.06 -15.22
CA LEU A 224 18.78 12.14 -15.33
C LEU A 224 19.75 11.93 -16.50
N ASP A 225 20.25 10.70 -16.66
CA ASP A 225 21.28 10.36 -17.64
C ASP A 225 20.81 9.32 -18.67
N GLY A 226 19.60 8.79 -18.52
CA GLY A 226 19.02 7.78 -19.40
C GLY A 226 19.58 6.36 -19.22
N LYS A 227 20.49 6.14 -18.27
CA LYS A 227 21.09 4.83 -18.04
C LYS A 227 20.08 3.78 -17.63
N VAL A 228 20.16 2.62 -18.27
CA VAL A 228 19.32 1.46 -17.94
C VAL A 228 20.12 0.50 -17.07
N GLU A 229 19.56 0.12 -15.93
CA GLU A 229 20.19 -0.74 -14.93
C GLU A 229 19.24 -1.85 -14.49
N ALA A 230 19.80 -3.04 -14.23
CA ALA A 230 19.10 -4.16 -13.65
C ALA A 230 19.44 -4.28 -12.15
N HIS A 231 18.40 -4.45 -11.33
CA HIS A 231 18.53 -4.60 -9.89
C HIS A 231 17.93 -5.94 -9.46
N SER A 232 18.74 -6.81 -8.87
CA SER A 232 18.26 -8.08 -8.32
C SER A 232 17.58 -7.90 -6.98
N ALA A 233 16.58 -8.74 -6.68
CA ALA A 233 15.88 -8.78 -5.39
C ALA A 233 15.29 -10.16 -5.11
N ASP A 234 15.07 -10.47 -3.85
CA ASP A 234 14.31 -11.64 -3.42
C ASP A 234 12.80 -11.37 -3.44
N ILE A 235 12.41 -10.11 -3.20
CA ILE A 235 11.01 -9.66 -3.15
C ILE A 235 10.89 -8.35 -3.93
N VAL A 236 9.85 -8.25 -4.77
CA VAL A 236 9.47 -7.01 -5.47
C VAL A 236 8.07 -6.59 -5.03
N ILE A 237 7.95 -5.38 -4.52
CA ILE A 237 6.67 -4.78 -4.11
C ILE A 237 6.33 -3.63 -5.07
N LEU A 238 5.19 -3.74 -5.74
CA LEU A 238 4.66 -2.68 -6.59
C LEU A 238 3.71 -1.79 -5.77
N ALA A 239 4.07 -0.53 -5.61
CA ALA A 239 3.28 0.50 -4.92
C ALA A 239 3.13 1.74 -5.81
N THR A 240 2.83 1.51 -7.10
CA THR A 240 2.87 2.50 -8.19
C THR A 240 1.66 3.43 -8.24
N GLY A 241 0.69 3.25 -7.34
CA GLY A 241 -0.52 4.06 -7.30
C GLY A 241 -1.57 3.64 -8.33
N GLY A 242 -2.40 4.57 -8.77
CA GLY A 242 -3.51 4.32 -9.69
C GLY A 242 -3.09 4.31 -11.17
N TYR A 243 -4.04 3.92 -12.02
CA TYR A 243 -3.83 3.75 -13.48
C TYR A 243 -4.51 4.84 -14.32
N SER A 244 -4.83 5.99 -13.72
CA SER A 244 -5.57 7.04 -14.40
C SER A 244 -4.91 7.52 -15.68
N ASN A 245 -3.58 7.62 -15.71
CA ASN A 245 -2.82 8.07 -16.87
C ASN A 245 -2.76 7.05 -18.02
N VAL A 246 -3.23 5.81 -17.80
CA VAL A 246 -3.31 4.76 -18.83
C VAL A 246 -4.51 4.97 -19.75
N TYR A 247 -5.56 5.65 -19.26
CA TYR A 247 -6.82 5.80 -19.98
C TYR A 247 -6.99 7.22 -20.52
N TYR A 248 -7.58 7.33 -21.72
CA TYR A 248 -7.81 8.61 -22.39
C TYR A 248 -8.67 9.58 -21.54
N LEU A 249 -9.74 9.06 -20.94
CA LEU A 249 -10.57 9.82 -19.99
C LEU A 249 -10.58 9.08 -18.65
N SER A 250 -10.12 9.76 -17.60
CA SER A 250 -10.16 9.24 -16.25
C SER A 250 -10.45 10.34 -15.26
N THR A 251 -11.34 10.05 -14.31
CA THR A 251 -11.62 10.91 -13.14
C THR A 251 -10.78 10.51 -11.93
N ASN A 252 -10.03 9.42 -12.04
CA ASN A 252 -9.09 8.99 -11.00
C ASN A 252 -7.72 9.63 -11.22
N ALA A 253 -6.94 9.65 -10.19
CA ALA A 253 -5.58 10.18 -10.24
C ALA A 253 -4.56 9.07 -10.01
#